data_fa70ab88341e4209a62899055a275249
#
_entry.id   fa70ab88341e4209a62899055a275249
#
_cell.length_a   1.000
_cell.length_b   1.000
_cell.length_c   1.000
_cell.angle_alpha   90.00
_cell.angle_beta   90.00
_cell.angle_gamma   90.00
#
_symmetry.space_group_name_H-M   'P 1'
#
loop_
_entity.id
_entity.type
_entity.pdbx_description
1 polymer ?
#
loop_
_entity_poly.entity_id
_entity_poly.type
_entity_poly.pdbx_seq_one_letter_code
_entity_poly.pdbx_strand_id
1 'polypeptide(L)'
;VITISGQHGSGRKELGEMIASSLGVPFYGDNLAAMIAEEGKVDLSLVEAMDQVEPDTEEASVLHVAQNRTSLTKTIYQAQESVIRRLAGEGPCVILERCSETILPDAVNIFVYGDLEYRIGRIMKVHPELSRYSLKSHVLSVDNRRKSYCEAYAPGKWGRMETYDICLNAGLVGLDGCLKVTLEYIRGVR
;
A
#
# COMPACT_ATOMS: atom_id res chain seq x y z
N VAL A 1 -1.84 16.50 -0.29
CA VAL A 1 -1.27 15.14 -0.31
C VAL A 1 -2.37 14.14 -0.60
N ILE A 2 -2.03 13.07 -1.32
CA ILE A 2 -2.94 11.97 -1.65
C ILE A 2 -2.29 10.68 -1.16
N THR A 3 -3.03 9.84 -0.45
CA THR A 3 -2.57 8.48 -0.11
C THR A 3 -3.36 7.44 -0.88
N ILE A 4 -2.71 6.37 -1.28
CA ILE A 4 -3.36 5.27 -1.99
C ILE A 4 -3.05 3.95 -1.30
N SER A 5 -4.08 3.32 -0.77
CA SER A 5 -4.08 1.95 -0.27
C SER A 5 -4.94 1.04 -1.15
N GLY A 6 -4.86 -0.25 -0.96
CA GLY A 6 -5.76 -1.15 -1.66
C GLY A 6 -5.35 -2.60 -1.69
N GLN A 7 -6.24 -3.41 -2.23
CA GLN A 7 -6.05 -4.85 -2.35
C GLN A 7 -4.95 -5.20 -3.36
N HIS A 8 -4.25 -6.30 -3.12
CA HIS A 8 -3.23 -6.80 -4.03
C HIS A 8 -3.84 -7.17 -5.40
N GLY A 9 -3.20 -6.73 -6.48
CA GLY A 9 -3.70 -6.91 -7.85
C GLY A 9 -4.81 -5.95 -8.27
N SER A 10 -5.24 -5.00 -7.43
CA SER A 10 -6.28 -4.02 -7.78
C SER A 10 -5.86 -2.95 -8.79
N GLY A 11 -4.54 -2.75 -8.99
CA GLY A 11 -4.01 -1.69 -9.86
C GLY A 11 -3.74 -0.37 -9.12
N ARG A 12 -3.67 -0.39 -7.79
CA ARG A 12 -3.46 0.81 -6.97
C ARG A 12 -2.15 1.57 -7.28
N LYS A 13 -1.07 0.83 -7.61
CA LYS A 13 0.22 1.44 -7.97
C LYS A 13 0.10 2.21 -9.28
N GLU A 14 -0.40 1.56 -10.32
CA GLU A 14 -0.61 2.17 -11.63
C GLU A 14 -1.56 3.39 -11.53
N LEU A 15 -2.63 3.27 -10.73
CA LEU A 15 -3.52 4.41 -10.49
C LEU A 15 -2.79 5.56 -9.78
N GLY A 16 -1.94 5.27 -8.81
CA GLY A 16 -1.13 6.27 -8.11
C GLY A 16 -0.18 7.02 -9.06
N GLU A 17 0.48 6.30 -9.93
CA GLU A 17 1.35 6.86 -10.97
C GLU A 17 0.55 7.74 -11.95
N MET A 18 -0.64 7.28 -12.38
CA MET A 18 -1.53 8.06 -13.26
C MET A 18 -2.01 9.35 -12.59
N ILE A 19 -2.39 9.30 -11.32
CA ILE A 19 -2.81 10.49 -10.55
C ILE A 19 -1.65 11.48 -10.43
N ALA A 20 -0.47 11.02 -9.99
CA ALA A 20 0.71 11.84 -9.82
C ALA A 20 1.12 12.53 -11.14
N SER A 21 1.13 11.77 -12.23
CA SER A 21 1.40 12.30 -13.57
C SER A 21 0.37 13.35 -14.00
N SER A 22 -0.93 13.09 -13.78
CA SER A 22 -2.00 14.01 -14.15
C SER A 22 -1.99 15.33 -13.36
N LEU A 23 -1.49 15.29 -12.12
CA LEU A 23 -1.37 16.46 -11.25
C LEU A 23 0.00 17.14 -11.31
N GLY A 24 0.98 16.54 -11.98
CA GLY A 24 2.36 17.04 -12.03
C GLY A 24 3.06 17.03 -10.68
N VAL A 25 2.79 16.03 -9.83
CA VAL A 25 3.36 15.92 -8.48
C VAL A 25 4.19 14.63 -8.34
N PRO A 26 5.14 14.56 -7.37
CA PRO A 26 5.89 13.36 -7.10
C PRO A 26 5.00 12.16 -6.70
N PHE A 27 5.44 10.96 -7.10
CA PHE A 27 4.89 9.68 -6.67
C PHE A 27 5.92 8.93 -5.81
N TYR A 28 5.53 8.57 -4.60
CA TYR A 28 6.33 7.77 -3.67
C TYR A 28 5.71 6.38 -3.51
N GLY A 29 6.33 5.41 -4.18
CA GLY A 29 5.92 4.01 -4.18
C GLY A 29 7.09 3.10 -3.84
N ASP A 30 7.71 2.50 -4.85
CA ASP A 30 8.81 1.53 -4.66
C ASP A 30 10.03 2.13 -3.94
N ASN A 31 10.33 3.41 -4.14
CA ASN A 31 11.41 4.10 -3.46
C ASN A 31 11.16 4.37 -1.97
N LEU A 32 9.92 4.31 -1.53
CA LEU A 32 9.56 4.60 -0.14
C LEU A 32 10.21 3.61 0.84
N ALA A 33 10.31 2.32 0.46
CA ALA A 33 10.96 1.30 1.28
C ALA A 33 12.43 1.63 1.56
N ALA A 34 13.18 2.07 0.54
CA ALA A 34 14.58 2.46 0.69
C ALA A 34 14.74 3.68 1.61
N MET A 35 13.86 4.68 1.47
CA MET A 35 13.86 5.87 2.33
C MET A 35 13.58 5.51 3.79
N ILE A 36 12.66 4.58 4.04
CA ILE A 36 12.35 4.09 5.39
C ILE A 36 13.52 3.30 5.98
N ALA A 37 14.18 2.46 5.17
CA ALA A 37 15.35 1.69 5.59
C ALA A 37 16.51 2.62 6.01
N GLU A 38 16.77 3.66 5.24
CA GLU A 38 17.77 4.68 5.55
C GLU A 38 17.45 5.44 6.83
N GLU A 39 16.23 5.93 6.98
CA GLU A 39 15.74 6.66 8.17
C GLU A 39 15.83 5.80 9.43
N GLY A 40 15.39 4.55 9.34
CA GLY A 40 15.38 3.59 10.46
C GLY A 40 16.73 2.94 10.73
N LYS A 41 17.74 3.13 9.87
CA LYS A 41 19.03 2.45 9.91
C LYS A 41 18.87 0.92 10.00
N VAL A 42 17.99 0.38 9.17
CA VAL A 42 17.68 -1.04 9.06
C VAL A 42 17.90 -1.54 7.64
N ASP A 43 18.07 -2.84 7.46
CA ASP A 43 18.20 -3.42 6.14
C ASP A 43 16.91 -3.21 5.31
N LEU A 44 17.08 -2.87 4.03
CA LEU A 44 15.97 -2.71 3.08
C LEU A 44 15.11 -3.98 3.01
N SER A 45 15.74 -5.15 3.01
CA SER A 45 15.05 -6.44 3.00
C SER A 45 14.06 -6.61 4.17
N LEU A 46 14.37 -6.05 5.36
CA LEU A 46 13.47 -6.09 6.50
C LEU A 46 12.24 -5.20 6.31
N VAL A 47 12.41 -4.04 5.68
CA VAL A 47 11.31 -3.14 5.35
C VAL A 47 10.42 -3.73 4.26
N GLU A 48 11.01 -4.33 3.23
CA GLU A 48 10.29 -5.01 2.14
C GLU A 48 9.56 -6.26 2.65
N ALA A 49 10.20 -7.04 3.53
CA ALA A 49 9.61 -8.22 4.14
C ALA A 49 8.32 -7.91 4.91
N MET A 50 8.16 -6.71 5.45
CA MET A 50 6.91 -6.32 6.12
C MET A 50 5.72 -6.26 5.15
N ASP A 51 5.95 -6.03 3.85
CA ASP A 51 4.91 -6.02 2.81
C ASP A 51 4.79 -7.35 2.05
N GLN A 52 5.86 -8.16 1.98
CA GLN A 52 6.02 -9.23 0.99
C GLN A 52 6.29 -10.62 1.55
N VAL A 53 6.54 -10.80 2.86
CA VAL A 53 6.95 -12.13 3.38
C VAL A 53 5.86 -13.18 3.15
N GLU A 54 6.21 -14.20 2.38
CA GLU A 54 5.47 -15.46 2.29
C GLU A 54 5.45 -16.14 3.66
N PRO A 55 4.30 -16.64 4.14
CA PRO A 55 4.22 -17.25 5.46
C PRO A 55 5.06 -18.54 5.61
N ASP A 56 5.47 -19.16 4.52
CA ASP A 56 6.15 -20.45 4.49
C ASP A 56 7.64 -20.39 4.10
N THR A 57 8.28 -19.22 4.06
CA THR A 57 9.73 -19.13 3.82
C THR A 57 10.53 -19.26 5.11
N GLU A 58 11.78 -19.80 5.02
CA GLU A 58 12.71 -19.87 6.17
C GLU A 58 12.94 -18.48 6.78
N GLU A 59 12.88 -17.42 5.97
CA GLU A 59 12.97 -16.02 6.41
C GLU A 59 11.80 -15.62 7.33
N ALA A 60 10.58 -16.10 7.06
CA ALA A 60 9.45 -15.92 7.97
C ALA A 60 9.66 -16.64 9.29
N SER A 61 10.34 -17.78 9.28
CA SER A 61 10.70 -18.54 10.50
C SER A 61 11.77 -17.84 11.33
N VAL A 62 12.76 -17.23 10.69
CA VAL A 62 13.79 -16.41 11.38
C VAL A 62 13.14 -15.16 12.01
N LEU A 63 12.21 -14.52 11.33
CA LEU A 63 11.40 -13.42 11.88
C LEU A 63 10.48 -13.90 13.03
N HIS A 64 10.11 -15.17 13.09
CA HIS A 64 9.25 -15.75 14.14
C HIS A 64 10.00 -16.00 15.47
N VAL A 65 11.29 -16.21 15.43
CA VAL A 65 12.10 -16.65 16.59
C VAL A 65 12.54 -15.51 17.52
N ALA A 66 12.45 -14.24 17.11
CA ALA A 66 13.00 -13.17 17.93
C ALA A 66 11.96 -12.50 18.85
N GLN A 67 12.16 -12.60 20.14
CA GLN A 67 11.58 -11.70 21.17
C GLN A 67 11.89 -10.20 20.91
N ASN A 68 12.80 -9.90 19.98
CA ASN A 68 13.13 -8.56 19.47
C ASN A 68 12.17 -8.05 18.38
N ARG A 69 11.20 -8.82 17.96
CA ARG A 69 10.28 -8.49 16.86
C ARG A 69 9.49 -7.20 17.09
N THR A 70 8.99 -7.02 18.29
CA THR A 70 8.22 -5.83 18.67
C THR A 70 9.06 -4.55 18.59
N SER A 71 10.36 -4.62 18.94
CA SER A 71 11.26 -3.47 18.88
C SER A 71 11.58 -3.09 17.43
N LEU A 72 11.95 -4.05 16.57
CA LEU A 72 12.29 -3.81 15.17
C LEU A 72 11.09 -3.29 14.38
N THR A 73 9.91 -3.92 14.52
CA THR A 73 8.68 -3.50 13.86
C THR A 73 8.30 -2.08 14.27
N LYS A 74 8.46 -1.73 15.54
CA LYS A 74 8.23 -0.38 16.04
C LYS A 74 9.22 0.62 15.44
N THR A 75 10.50 0.27 15.35
CA THR A 75 11.53 1.12 14.73
C THR A 75 11.19 1.39 13.26
N ILE A 76 10.83 0.36 12.50
CA ILE A 76 10.44 0.51 11.09
C ILE A 76 9.20 1.41 10.97
N TYR A 77 8.19 1.22 11.82
CA TYR A 77 6.97 2.04 11.78
C TYR A 77 7.27 3.51 12.13
N GLN A 78 8.11 3.79 13.11
CA GLN A 78 8.52 5.15 13.47
C GLN A 78 9.30 5.82 12.34
N ALA A 79 10.22 5.08 11.68
CA ALA A 79 10.93 5.57 10.50
C ALA A 79 9.96 5.86 9.34
N GLN A 80 9.01 4.97 9.10
CA GLN A 80 7.95 5.13 8.11
C GLN A 80 7.11 6.39 8.39
N GLU A 81 6.68 6.61 9.63
CA GLU A 81 5.92 7.81 10.01
C GLU A 81 6.74 9.08 9.80
N SER A 82 8.04 9.08 10.21
CA SER A 82 8.96 10.19 10.00
C SER A 82 9.09 10.55 8.50
N VAL A 83 9.37 9.56 7.66
CA VAL A 83 9.53 9.75 6.21
C VAL A 83 8.24 10.26 5.58
N ILE A 84 7.09 9.63 5.86
CA ILE A 84 5.80 10.01 5.27
C ILE A 84 5.42 11.43 5.66
N ARG A 85 5.57 11.83 6.93
CA ARG A 85 5.28 13.21 7.38
C ARG A 85 6.23 14.22 6.76
N ARG A 86 7.52 13.90 6.60
CA ARG A 86 8.49 14.75 5.93
C ARG A 86 8.13 14.98 4.48
N LEU A 87 7.86 13.92 3.72
CA LEU A 87 7.46 14.02 2.31
C LEU A 87 6.17 14.82 2.13
N ALA A 88 5.20 14.64 3.00
CA ALA A 88 3.95 15.42 3.00
C ALA A 88 4.20 16.90 3.30
N GLY A 89 5.19 17.23 4.12
CA GLY A 89 5.58 18.61 4.44
C GLY A 89 6.39 19.31 3.32
N GLU A 90 7.04 18.54 2.45
CA GLU A 90 7.80 19.08 1.32
C GLU A 90 6.89 19.62 0.18
N GLY A 91 5.62 19.17 0.13
CA GLY A 91 4.65 19.66 -0.84
C GLY A 91 3.61 18.63 -1.29
N PRO A 92 2.84 18.98 -2.32
CA PRO A 92 1.85 18.05 -2.89
C PRO A 92 2.52 16.79 -3.45
N CYS A 93 2.03 15.62 -3.06
CA CYS A 93 2.58 14.34 -3.54
C CYS A 93 1.52 13.24 -3.47
N VAL A 94 1.80 12.10 -4.11
CA VAL A 94 1.04 10.85 -4.00
C VAL A 94 1.90 9.80 -3.29
N ILE A 95 1.39 9.21 -2.22
CA ILE A 95 2.08 8.21 -1.39
C ILE A 95 1.33 6.89 -1.46
N LEU A 96 2.05 5.81 -1.79
CA LEU A 96 1.49 4.48 -1.94
C LEU A 96 1.66 3.66 -0.65
N GLU A 97 0.55 3.20 -0.10
CA GLU A 97 0.47 2.22 1.01
C GLU A 97 1.13 2.63 2.34
N ARG A 98 1.57 1.62 3.10
CA ARG A 98 2.26 1.71 4.39
C ARG A 98 1.47 2.45 5.47
N CYS A 99 0.15 2.20 5.50
CA CYS A 99 -0.77 2.84 6.45
C CYS A 99 -0.69 4.38 6.42
N SER A 100 -0.33 4.95 5.25
CA SER A 100 -0.20 6.40 5.09
C SER A 100 -1.51 7.16 5.40
N GLU A 101 -2.64 6.53 5.17
CA GLU A 101 -3.98 7.03 5.52
C GLU A 101 -4.17 7.26 7.03
N THR A 102 -3.44 6.52 7.86
CA THR A 102 -3.51 6.71 9.32
C THR A 102 -2.48 7.71 9.83
N ILE A 103 -1.37 7.85 9.11
CA ILE A 103 -0.30 8.81 9.40
C ILE A 103 -0.72 10.21 8.97
N LEU A 104 -1.45 10.32 7.86
CA LEU A 104 -1.94 11.57 7.24
C LEU A 104 -3.47 11.56 7.12
N PRO A 105 -4.21 11.66 8.22
CA PRO A 105 -5.67 11.60 8.19
C PRO A 105 -6.32 12.76 7.42
N ASP A 106 -5.62 13.89 7.28
CA ASP A 106 -6.08 15.08 6.54
C ASP A 106 -5.71 15.05 5.04
N ALA A 107 -5.03 14.00 4.57
CA ALA A 107 -4.78 13.79 3.15
C ALA A 107 -6.05 13.29 2.44
N VAL A 108 -6.09 13.34 1.12
CA VAL A 108 -7.11 12.61 0.36
C VAL A 108 -6.73 11.13 0.35
N ASN A 109 -7.47 10.34 1.10
CA ASN A 109 -7.20 8.93 1.34
C ASN A 109 -8.05 8.06 0.42
N ILE A 110 -7.40 7.27 -0.45
CA ILE A 110 -8.03 6.46 -1.50
C ILE A 110 -7.79 4.98 -1.24
N PHE A 111 -8.85 4.16 -1.35
CA PHE A 111 -8.75 2.71 -1.32
C PHE A 111 -9.18 2.10 -2.66
N VAL A 112 -8.30 1.30 -3.28
CA VAL A 112 -8.57 0.62 -4.56
C VAL A 112 -8.81 -0.86 -4.33
N TYR A 113 -9.94 -1.36 -4.82
CA TYR A 113 -10.31 -2.76 -4.68
C TYR A 113 -10.88 -3.34 -5.98
N GLY A 114 -11.11 -4.62 -5.99
CA GLY A 114 -11.77 -5.34 -7.07
C GLY A 114 -12.11 -6.75 -6.64
N ASP A 115 -12.97 -7.42 -7.38
CA ASP A 115 -13.21 -8.83 -7.12
C ASP A 115 -11.95 -9.68 -7.31
N LEU A 116 -11.94 -10.86 -6.71
CA LEU A 116 -10.74 -11.71 -6.69
C LEU A 116 -10.33 -12.14 -8.10
N GLU A 117 -11.29 -12.39 -8.97
CA GLU A 117 -11.05 -12.85 -10.34
C GLU A 117 -10.39 -11.76 -11.20
N TYR A 118 -10.86 -10.52 -11.08
CA TYR A 118 -10.24 -9.37 -11.72
C TYR A 118 -8.79 -9.21 -11.26
N ARG A 119 -8.54 -9.29 -9.97
CA ARG A 119 -7.20 -9.12 -9.38
C ARG A 119 -6.24 -10.22 -9.81
N ILE A 120 -6.67 -11.49 -9.78
CA ILE A 120 -5.91 -12.62 -10.27
C ILE A 120 -5.62 -12.45 -11.77
N GLY A 121 -6.61 -12.07 -12.57
CA GLY A 121 -6.44 -11.85 -14.00
C GLY A 121 -5.42 -10.76 -14.34
N ARG A 122 -5.29 -9.73 -13.49
CA ARG A 122 -4.25 -8.70 -13.64
C ARG A 122 -2.86 -9.26 -13.36
N ILE A 123 -2.71 -10.02 -12.28
CA ILE A 123 -1.41 -10.59 -11.89
C ILE A 123 -0.95 -11.66 -12.92
N MET A 124 -1.86 -12.48 -13.43
CA MET A 124 -1.56 -13.45 -14.48
C MET A 124 -1.00 -12.84 -15.78
N LYS A 125 -1.34 -11.58 -16.09
CA LYS A 125 -0.75 -10.89 -17.26
C LYS A 125 0.74 -10.60 -17.07
N VAL A 126 1.19 -10.43 -15.84
CA VAL A 126 2.59 -10.14 -15.49
C VAL A 126 3.34 -11.42 -15.16
N HIS A 127 2.65 -12.41 -14.59
CA HIS A 127 3.19 -13.71 -14.16
C HIS A 127 2.42 -14.87 -14.79
N PRO A 128 2.53 -15.07 -16.12
CA PRO A 128 1.79 -16.12 -16.85
C PRO A 128 2.21 -17.52 -16.47
N GLU A 129 3.38 -17.68 -15.85
CA GLU A 129 3.93 -18.96 -15.37
C GLU A 129 3.23 -19.50 -14.11
N LEU A 130 2.53 -18.62 -13.36
CA LEU A 130 1.88 -18.98 -12.09
C LEU A 130 0.50 -19.60 -12.33
N SER A 131 0.17 -20.63 -11.56
CA SER A 131 -1.17 -21.23 -11.61
C SER A 131 -2.20 -20.30 -10.95
N ARG A 132 -3.43 -20.35 -11.47
CA ARG A 132 -4.55 -19.59 -10.88
C ARG A 132 -4.80 -19.94 -9.41
N TYR A 133 -4.56 -21.20 -9.03
CA TYR A 133 -4.72 -21.66 -7.65
C TYR A 133 -3.67 -21.03 -6.71
N SER A 134 -2.40 -21.05 -7.11
CA SER A 134 -1.33 -20.41 -6.33
C SER A 134 -1.53 -18.90 -6.21
N LEU A 135 -1.96 -18.24 -7.29
CA LEU A 135 -2.26 -16.81 -7.29
C LEU A 135 -3.42 -16.44 -6.36
N LYS A 136 -4.46 -17.28 -6.26
CA LYS A 136 -5.55 -17.04 -5.31
C LYS A 136 -5.04 -16.99 -3.87
N SER A 137 -4.27 -17.99 -3.47
CA SER A 137 -3.67 -18.06 -2.14
C SER A 137 -2.72 -16.89 -1.89
N HIS A 138 -1.88 -16.57 -2.87
CA HIS A 138 -0.95 -15.45 -2.80
C HIS A 138 -1.65 -14.10 -2.60
N VAL A 139 -2.66 -13.79 -3.42
CA VAL A 139 -3.42 -12.53 -3.34
C VAL A 139 -4.05 -12.35 -1.97
N LEU A 140 -4.68 -13.39 -1.44
CA LEU A 140 -5.33 -13.34 -0.12
C LEU A 140 -4.29 -13.24 1.02
N SER A 141 -3.16 -13.91 0.88
CA SER A 141 -2.05 -13.84 1.85
C SER A 141 -1.48 -12.43 1.92
N VAL A 142 -1.22 -11.78 0.78
CA VAL A 142 -0.73 -10.39 0.73
C VAL A 142 -1.72 -9.44 1.40
N ASP A 143 -3.01 -9.53 1.08
CA ASP A 143 -4.04 -8.68 1.69
C ASP A 143 -4.12 -8.87 3.21
N ASN A 144 -4.05 -10.11 3.68
CA ASN A 144 -4.07 -10.41 5.12
C ASN A 144 -2.83 -9.84 5.84
N ARG A 145 -1.64 -9.91 5.23
CA ARG A 145 -0.42 -9.34 5.82
C ARG A 145 -0.53 -7.82 5.94
N ARG A 146 -0.97 -7.13 4.89
CA ARG A 146 -1.18 -5.68 4.92
C ARG A 146 -2.18 -5.28 5.99
N LYS A 147 -3.31 -5.99 6.03
CA LYS A 147 -4.31 -5.78 7.08
C LYS A 147 -3.69 -5.95 8.46
N SER A 148 -3.00 -7.06 8.72
CA SER A 148 -2.38 -7.33 10.03
C SER A 148 -1.33 -6.28 10.40
N TYR A 149 -0.53 -5.83 9.43
CA TYR A 149 0.44 -4.76 9.64
C TYR A 149 -0.25 -3.45 10.03
N CYS A 150 -1.24 -3.02 9.27
CA CYS A 150 -1.96 -1.79 9.58
C CYS A 150 -2.76 -1.89 10.89
N GLU A 151 -3.34 -3.03 11.18
CA GLU A 151 -4.08 -3.24 12.44
C GLU A 151 -3.20 -3.20 13.69
N ALA A 152 -1.91 -3.51 13.58
CA ALA A 152 -0.98 -3.38 14.69
C ALA A 152 -0.78 -1.92 15.15
N TYR A 153 -0.96 -0.94 14.24
CA TYR A 153 -0.75 0.49 14.50
C TYR A 153 -2.03 1.32 14.43
N ALA A 154 -3.04 0.83 13.70
CA ALA A 154 -4.33 1.48 13.54
C ALA A 154 -5.45 0.43 13.46
N PRO A 155 -5.85 -0.16 14.60
CA PRO A 155 -6.80 -1.26 14.64
C PRO A 155 -8.12 -0.97 13.92
N GLY A 156 -8.55 -1.92 13.09
CA GLY A 156 -9.85 -1.91 12.44
C GLY A 156 -10.01 -0.90 11.31
N LYS A 157 -8.93 -0.31 10.78
CA LYS A 157 -9.01 0.74 9.75
C LYS A 157 -8.78 0.22 8.33
N TRP A 158 -7.84 -0.71 8.09
CA TRP A 158 -7.52 -1.14 6.73
C TRP A 158 -8.71 -1.78 6.00
N GLY A 159 -9.03 -1.26 4.82
CA GLY A 159 -10.12 -1.73 3.97
C GLY A 159 -11.53 -1.38 4.47
N ARG A 160 -11.67 -0.58 5.54
CA ARG A 160 -12.95 -0.04 5.97
C ARG A 160 -13.23 1.27 5.25
N MET A 161 -14.41 1.39 4.65
CA MET A 161 -14.76 2.56 3.85
C MET A 161 -14.74 3.87 4.65
N GLU A 162 -14.98 3.81 5.95
CA GLU A 162 -14.94 4.99 6.84
C GLU A 162 -13.53 5.55 7.05
N THR A 163 -12.50 4.81 6.68
CA THR A 163 -11.10 5.24 6.77
C THR A 163 -10.65 6.04 5.55
N TYR A 164 -11.38 5.94 4.46
CA TYR A 164 -10.99 6.52 3.16
C TYR A 164 -12.02 7.51 2.67
N ASP A 165 -11.55 8.55 1.98
CA ASP A 165 -12.44 9.53 1.33
C ASP A 165 -13.09 8.94 0.08
N ILE A 166 -12.37 8.04 -0.62
CA ILE A 166 -12.87 7.36 -1.82
C ILE A 166 -12.48 5.88 -1.80
N CYS A 167 -13.47 5.01 -2.06
CA CYS A 167 -13.25 3.59 -2.31
C CYS A 167 -13.60 3.27 -3.77
N LEU A 168 -12.61 2.82 -4.57
CA LEU A 168 -12.74 2.63 -6.02
C LEU A 168 -12.74 1.15 -6.40
N ASN A 169 -13.81 0.67 -7.03
CA ASN A 169 -13.88 -0.66 -7.61
C ASN A 169 -13.26 -0.66 -9.02
N ALA A 170 -11.96 -0.92 -9.10
CA ALA A 170 -11.24 -0.95 -10.39
C ALA A 170 -11.69 -2.09 -11.31
N GLY A 171 -12.29 -3.14 -10.76
CA GLY A 171 -12.87 -4.24 -11.54
C GLY A 171 -14.09 -3.83 -12.37
N LEU A 172 -14.82 -2.82 -11.88
CA LEU A 172 -16.03 -2.32 -12.58
C LEU A 172 -15.72 -1.22 -13.60
N VAL A 173 -14.91 -0.24 -13.21
CA VAL A 173 -14.75 0.99 -14.03
C VAL A 173 -13.37 1.09 -14.70
N GLY A 174 -12.48 0.14 -14.44
CA GLY A 174 -11.10 0.19 -14.91
C GLY A 174 -10.28 1.31 -14.26
N LEU A 175 -8.97 1.35 -14.52
CA LEU A 175 -8.09 2.37 -13.93
C LEU A 175 -8.36 3.77 -14.49
N ASP A 176 -8.70 3.89 -15.76
CA ASP A 176 -9.07 5.18 -16.37
C ASP A 176 -10.33 5.78 -15.74
N GLY A 177 -11.33 4.93 -15.46
CA GLY A 177 -12.53 5.33 -14.74
C GLY A 177 -12.22 5.76 -13.31
N CYS A 178 -11.39 4.99 -12.61
CA CYS A 178 -10.90 5.35 -11.28
C CYS A 178 -10.16 6.70 -11.28
N LEU A 179 -9.29 6.93 -12.25
CA LEU A 179 -8.57 8.20 -12.40
C LEU A 179 -9.54 9.38 -12.57
N LYS A 180 -10.52 9.27 -13.47
CA LYS A 180 -11.50 10.34 -13.70
C LYS A 180 -12.27 10.69 -12.44
N VAL A 181 -12.80 9.69 -11.73
CA VAL A 181 -13.50 9.91 -10.45
C VAL A 181 -12.61 10.59 -9.42
N THR A 182 -11.36 10.12 -9.29
CA THR A 182 -10.40 10.69 -8.36
C THR A 182 -10.09 12.16 -8.65
N LEU A 183 -9.83 12.51 -9.91
CA LEU A 183 -9.52 13.88 -10.29
C LEU A 183 -10.71 14.83 -10.07
N GLU A 184 -11.94 14.38 -10.35
CA GLU A 184 -13.14 15.17 -10.06
C GLU A 184 -13.35 15.37 -8.55
N TYR A 185 -13.14 14.33 -7.75
CA TYR A 185 -13.20 14.45 -6.30
C TYR A 185 -12.19 15.48 -5.76
N ILE A 186 -10.93 15.38 -6.19
CA ILE A 186 -9.86 16.30 -5.75
C ILE A 186 -10.19 17.75 -6.12
N ARG A 187 -10.81 17.99 -7.28
CA ARG A 187 -11.27 19.34 -7.68
C ARG A 187 -12.37 19.89 -6.76
N GLY A 188 -13.24 19.00 -6.25
CA GLY A 188 -14.34 19.38 -5.38
C GLY A 188 -13.96 19.66 -3.92
N VAL A 189 -12.80 19.14 -3.48
CA VAL A 189 -12.30 19.29 -2.08
C VAL A 189 -11.50 20.61 -1.88
N ARG A 190 -11.28 21.37 -2.93
CA ARG A 190 -10.53 22.66 -2.89
C ARG A 190 -11.40 23.85 -2.55
#